data_5beb4baf393b8ad3729d8adc0686be34
#
_entry.id   5beb4baf393b8ad3729d8adc0686be34
#
_cell.length_a   1.000
_cell.length_b   1.000
_cell.length_c   1.000
_cell.angle_alpha   90.00
_cell.angle_beta   90.00
_cell.angle_gamma   90.00
#
_symmetry.space_group_name_H-M   'P 1'
#
loop_
_entity.id
_entity.type
_entity.pdbx_description
1 polymer ?
#
loop_
_entity_poly.entity_id
_entity_poly.type
_entity_poly.pdbx_seq_one_letter_code
_entity_poly.pdbx_strand_id
1 'polypeptide(L)'
;VWAALGPALFSAFLFGMLFVTMINPIGAVTSTRHEAKMAKIFGEADKSFSVSADGIWLRDKIKVGHLIIRGDALNTEMSSIIKPVIYFYENDIQLKALYQANVMQLTDKGWMLDQATRWHTDGRQINLGSIILPTGLEALDLRQSGLLPKSISIYLLPSFIASLERAGIPAAQYRFHLYKMLSIPLLMVGITMLAARITLTNTLRGNRSRLFLRGALLSIVIFIFSYFMQVLGSSMRIPMSVAAWTPATVVSLIGAIILARTDES
;
A
#
# COMPACT_ATOMS: atom_id res chain seq x y z
N VAL A 1 -29.63 -13.99 -23.41
CA VAL A 1 -28.47 -14.31 -22.56
C VAL A 1 -28.26 -13.26 -21.48
N TRP A 2 -28.31 -11.96 -21.81
CA TRP A 2 -28.08 -10.86 -20.87
C TRP A 2 -29.03 -10.84 -19.68
N ALA A 3 -30.34 -11.06 -19.91
CA ALA A 3 -31.33 -11.10 -18.85
C ALA A 3 -31.08 -12.25 -17.84
N ALA A 4 -30.62 -13.40 -18.32
CA ALA A 4 -30.32 -14.54 -17.47
C ALA A 4 -29.02 -14.38 -16.67
N LEU A 5 -28.03 -13.64 -17.20
CA LEU A 5 -26.75 -13.39 -16.54
C LEU A 5 -26.76 -12.15 -15.65
N GLY A 6 -27.77 -11.27 -15.78
CA GLY A 6 -27.89 -10.05 -14.98
C GLY A 6 -27.66 -10.25 -13.48
N PRO A 7 -28.35 -11.19 -12.82
CA PRO A 7 -28.14 -11.47 -11.40
C PRO A 7 -26.72 -11.93 -11.07
N ALA A 8 -26.08 -12.73 -11.95
CA ALA A 8 -24.71 -13.19 -11.75
C ALA A 8 -23.70 -12.06 -11.89
N LEU A 9 -23.88 -11.16 -12.86
CA LEU A 9 -23.02 -10.00 -13.06
C LEU A 9 -23.17 -8.99 -11.90
N PHE A 10 -24.41 -8.77 -11.46
CA PHE A 10 -24.68 -7.92 -10.31
C PHE A 10 -24.07 -8.49 -9.02
N SER A 11 -24.20 -9.78 -8.77
CA SER A 11 -23.57 -10.42 -7.62
C SER A 11 -22.05 -10.35 -7.70
N ALA A 12 -21.43 -10.54 -8.87
CA ALA A 12 -20.00 -10.39 -9.06
C ALA A 12 -19.53 -8.96 -8.75
N PHE A 13 -20.27 -7.95 -9.18
CA PHE A 13 -20.00 -6.55 -8.84
C PHE A 13 -20.09 -6.31 -7.33
N LEU A 14 -21.16 -6.79 -6.68
CA LEU A 14 -21.34 -6.67 -5.23
C LEU A 14 -20.21 -7.37 -4.46
N PHE A 15 -19.82 -8.58 -4.88
CA PHE A 15 -18.67 -9.26 -4.28
C PHE A 15 -17.36 -8.46 -4.43
N GLY A 16 -17.13 -7.86 -5.60
CA GLY A 16 -15.99 -6.97 -5.82
C GLY A 16 -16.02 -5.76 -4.89
N MET A 17 -17.17 -5.12 -4.72
CA MET A 17 -17.35 -4.01 -3.78
C MET A 17 -17.12 -4.45 -2.34
N LEU A 18 -17.69 -5.58 -1.93
CA LEU A 18 -17.52 -6.13 -0.58
C LEU A 18 -16.06 -6.49 -0.32
N PHE A 19 -15.36 -7.04 -1.31
CA PHE A 19 -13.93 -7.30 -1.20
C PHE A 19 -13.14 -6.04 -0.92
N VAL A 20 -13.40 -4.97 -1.65
CA VAL A 20 -12.69 -3.69 -1.50
C VAL A 20 -13.04 -3.01 -0.18
N THR A 21 -14.31 -3.01 0.23
CA THR A 21 -14.79 -2.26 1.39
C THR A 21 -14.62 -2.99 2.72
N MET A 22 -14.67 -4.33 2.73
CA MET A 22 -14.58 -5.12 3.97
C MET A 22 -13.28 -5.91 4.08
N ILE A 23 -12.90 -6.66 3.04
CA ILE A 23 -11.74 -7.56 3.12
C ILE A 23 -10.44 -6.78 3.11
N ASN A 24 -10.33 -5.70 2.32
CA ASN A 24 -9.12 -4.89 2.30
C ASN A 24 -8.81 -4.24 3.67
N PRO A 25 -9.74 -3.57 4.38
CA PRO A 25 -9.45 -3.04 5.71
C PRO A 25 -9.09 -4.11 6.73
N ILE A 26 -9.77 -5.27 6.70
CA ILE A 26 -9.46 -6.40 7.59
C ILE A 26 -8.05 -6.93 7.29
N GLY A 27 -7.70 -7.08 6.01
CA GLY A 27 -6.37 -7.48 5.57
C GLY A 27 -5.29 -6.51 6.02
N ALA A 28 -5.52 -5.20 5.90
CA ALA A 28 -4.61 -4.17 6.35
C ALA A 28 -4.36 -4.23 7.87
N VAL A 29 -5.40 -4.37 8.68
CA VAL A 29 -5.28 -4.52 10.14
C VAL A 29 -4.58 -5.84 10.52
N THR A 30 -4.86 -6.92 9.80
CA THR A 30 -4.26 -8.22 10.07
C THR A 30 -2.78 -8.24 9.71
N SER A 31 -2.38 -7.64 8.59
CA SER A 31 -0.97 -7.55 8.19
C SER A 31 -0.16 -6.75 9.21
N THR A 32 -0.65 -5.61 9.66
CA THR A 32 0.04 -4.81 10.68
C THR A 32 0.18 -5.57 12.02
N ARG A 33 -0.85 -6.31 12.44
CA ARG A 33 -0.77 -7.15 13.64
C ARG A 33 0.19 -8.33 13.47
N HIS A 34 0.23 -8.93 12.29
CA HIS A 34 1.16 -10.02 11.99
C HIS A 34 2.60 -9.51 11.99
N GLU A 35 2.88 -8.40 11.35
CA GLU A 35 4.20 -7.75 11.35
C GLU A 35 4.64 -7.42 12.78
N ALA A 36 3.76 -6.85 13.61
CA ALA A 36 4.05 -6.56 15.01
C ALA A 36 4.34 -7.82 15.86
N LYS A 37 3.66 -8.96 15.57
CA LYS A 37 3.94 -10.23 16.25
C LYS A 37 5.26 -10.85 15.78
N MET A 38 5.54 -10.80 14.48
CA MET A 38 6.80 -11.30 13.92
C MET A 38 7.98 -10.49 14.45
N ALA A 39 7.86 -9.17 14.52
CA ALA A 39 8.85 -8.30 15.15
C ALA A 39 9.16 -8.70 16.61
N LYS A 40 8.13 -9.08 17.39
CA LYS A 40 8.32 -9.57 18.76
C LYS A 40 9.05 -10.92 18.82
N ILE A 41 8.77 -11.85 17.89
CA ILE A 41 9.34 -13.20 17.87
C ILE A 41 10.81 -13.18 17.43
N PHE A 42 11.14 -12.35 16.45
CA PHE A 42 12.49 -12.26 15.89
C PHE A 42 13.38 -11.20 16.57
N GLY A 43 12.94 -10.61 17.69
CA GLY A 43 13.71 -9.60 18.42
C GLY A 43 13.74 -8.21 17.77
N GLU A 44 12.96 -7.99 16.70
CA GLU A 44 12.78 -6.71 16.02
C GLU A 44 11.71 -5.83 16.69
N ALA A 45 11.23 -6.23 17.86
CA ALA A 45 10.16 -5.54 18.61
C ALA A 45 10.51 -4.08 19.01
N ASP A 46 11.78 -3.73 18.93
CA ASP A 46 12.28 -2.40 19.22
C ASP A 46 12.18 -1.42 18.03
N LYS A 47 11.83 -1.93 16.83
CA LYS A 47 11.66 -1.13 15.60
C LYS A 47 10.17 -1.07 15.27
N SER A 48 9.43 -0.16 15.87
CA SER A 48 8.01 0.02 15.54
C SER A 48 7.83 1.23 14.63
N PHE A 49 7.30 0.97 13.45
CA PHE A 49 6.89 1.97 12.48
C PHE A 49 5.37 1.94 12.36
N SER A 50 4.73 3.09 12.49
CA SER A 50 3.28 3.20 12.29
C SER A 50 2.94 4.47 11.54
N VAL A 51 1.85 4.40 10.78
CA VAL A 51 1.28 5.56 10.10
C VAL A 51 -0.13 5.77 10.59
N SER A 52 -0.42 7.01 10.92
CA SER A 52 -1.75 7.47 11.30
C SER A 52 -2.15 8.67 10.44
N ALA A 53 -3.39 9.14 10.60
CA ALA A 53 -3.87 10.36 9.95
C ALA A 53 -3.02 11.59 10.30
N ASP A 54 -2.33 11.55 11.45
CA ASP A 54 -1.53 12.66 11.98
C ASP A 54 -0.04 12.61 11.60
N GLY A 55 0.35 11.67 10.72
CA GLY A 55 1.72 11.50 10.25
C GLY A 55 2.34 10.14 10.53
N ILE A 56 3.63 10.10 10.39
CA ILE A 56 4.46 8.90 10.54
C ILE A 56 5.05 8.88 11.94
N TRP A 57 4.97 7.72 12.57
CA TRP A 57 5.58 7.48 13.88
C TRP A 57 6.61 6.37 13.76
N LEU A 58 7.82 6.66 14.18
CA LEU A 58 8.93 5.71 14.20
C LEU A 58 9.51 5.65 15.62
N ARG A 59 9.63 4.45 16.16
CA ARG A 59 10.39 4.21 17.38
C ARG A 59 11.74 3.61 17.02
N ASP A 60 12.80 4.26 17.48
CA ASP A 60 14.18 3.83 17.28
C ASP A 60 14.83 3.65 18.64
N LYS A 61 15.38 2.46 18.89
CA LYS A 61 16.09 2.15 20.13
C LYS A 61 17.57 2.42 19.96
N ILE A 62 18.10 3.22 20.86
CA ILE A 62 19.51 3.55 20.93
C ILE A 62 20.13 3.03 22.23
N LYS A 63 21.46 3.02 22.32
CA LYS A 63 22.18 2.46 23.50
C LYS A 63 21.81 3.12 24.84
N VAL A 64 21.30 4.36 24.83
CA VAL A 64 21.06 5.17 26.04
C VAL A 64 19.55 5.45 26.24
N GLY A 65 18.67 4.78 25.50
CA GLY A 65 17.23 5.00 25.58
C GLY A 65 16.53 4.77 24.27
N HIS A 66 15.48 5.52 23.98
CA HIS A 66 14.79 5.41 22.70
C HIS A 66 14.36 6.78 22.16
N LEU A 67 14.29 6.85 20.85
CA LEU A 67 13.76 8.01 20.12
C LEU A 67 12.34 7.66 19.63
N ILE A 68 11.38 8.52 19.89
CA ILE A 68 10.09 8.49 19.23
C ILE A 68 10.07 9.63 18.23
N ILE A 69 10.04 9.30 16.97
CA ILE A 69 10.12 10.24 15.87
C ILE A 69 8.76 10.35 15.24
N ARG A 70 8.18 11.53 15.22
CA ARG A 70 6.99 11.87 14.47
C ARG A 70 7.40 12.72 13.28
N GLY A 71 6.93 12.39 12.10
CA GLY A 71 7.17 13.17 10.89
C GLY A 71 5.90 13.32 10.06
N ASP A 72 5.85 14.37 9.26
CA ASP A 72 4.73 14.57 8.34
C ASP A 72 4.75 13.54 7.20
N ALA A 73 5.95 13.17 6.74
CA ALA A 73 6.13 12.23 5.65
C ALA A 73 7.51 11.57 5.64
N LEU A 74 7.60 10.37 5.05
CA LEU A 74 8.82 9.61 4.83
C LEU A 74 9.13 9.54 3.33
N ASN A 75 10.31 9.98 2.93
CA ASN A 75 10.86 9.70 1.62
C ASN A 75 11.73 8.45 1.70
N THR A 76 11.22 7.32 1.19
CA THR A 76 11.92 6.04 1.22
C THR A 76 13.12 5.98 0.29
N GLU A 77 13.15 6.76 -0.80
CA GLU A 77 14.27 6.80 -1.72
C GLU A 77 15.48 7.51 -1.10
N MET A 78 15.24 8.62 -0.40
CA MET A 78 16.28 9.42 0.27
C MET A 78 16.47 9.01 1.74
N SER A 79 15.70 8.03 2.24
CA SER A 79 15.70 7.64 3.65
C SER A 79 15.58 8.85 4.59
N SER A 80 14.68 9.79 4.24
CA SER A 80 14.51 11.06 4.95
C SER A 80 13.08 11.26 5.46
N ILE A 81 12.95 11.91 6.62
CA ILE A 81 11.69 12.28 7.26
C ILE A 81 11.55 13.81 7.22
N ILE A 82 10.38 14.27 6.80
CA ILE A 82 10.08 15.69 6.65
C ILE A 82 9.40 16.21 7.92
N LYS A 83 9.84 17.38 8.37
CA LYS A 83 9.40 18.06 9.60
C LYS A 83 9.36 17.12 10.80
N PRO A 84 10.46 16.43 11.12
CA PRO A 84 10.51 15.53 12.25
C PRO A 84 10.38 16.28 13.56
N VAL A 85 9.59 15.70 14.46
CA VAL A 85 9.57 16.01 15.89
C VAL A 85 10.05 14.77 16.63
N ILE A 86 11.15 14.89 17.34
CA ILE A 86 11.85 13.76 17.94
C ILE A 86 11.79 13.91 19.46
N TYR A 87 11.16 12.96 20.10
CA TYR A 87 11.11 12.84 21.55
C TYR A 87 12.20 11.87 21.98
N PHE A 88 13.18 12.37 22.72
CA PHE A 88 14.25 11.56 23.29
C PHE A 88 13.93 11.18 24.72
N TYR A 89 13.76 9.89 24.96
CA TYR A 89 13.52 9.30 26.27
C TYR A 89 14.77 8.58 26.77
N GLU A 90 15.20 8.91 27.99
CA GLU A 90 16.23 8.20 28.71
C GLU A 90 15.56 7.19 29.66
N ASN A 91 16.01 5.94 29.65
CA ASN A 91 15.47 4.86 30.49
C ASN A 91 13.94 4.63 30.40
N ASP A 92 13.37 4.75 29.19
CA ASP A 92 11.96 4.46 28.86
C ASP A 92 10.87 5.34 29.54
N ILE A 93 11.22 6.21 30.48
CA ILE A 93 10.24 6.92 31.32
C ILE A 93 10.40 8.44 31.26
N GLN A 94 11.62 8.96 31.16
CA GLN A 94 11.85 10.40 31.27
C GLN A 94 12.13 11.04 29.92
N LEU A 95 11.28 11.99 29.52
CA LEU A 95 11.53 12.84 28.37
C LEU A 95 12.68 13.79 28.70
N LYS A 96 13.84 13.63 28.05
CA LYS A 96 15.03 14.42 28.28
C LYS A 96 15.16 15.61 27.35
N ALA A 97 14.74 15.46 26.11
CA ALA A 97 14.79 16.50 25.11
C ALA A 97 13.77 16.27 24.00
N LEU A 98 13.33 17.38 23.41
CA LEU A 98 12.54 17.37 22.19
C LEU A 98 13.37 18.07 21.11
N TYR A 99 13.52 17.42 19.96
CA TYR A 99 14.18 18.04 18.81
C TYR A 99 13.15 18.23 17.70
N GLN A 100 13.27 19.34 17.00
CA GLN A 100 12.49 19.66 15.83
C GLN A 100 13.46 20.07 14.71
N ALA A 101 13.23 19.58 13.49
CA ALA A 101 14.05 19.92 12.35
C ALA A 101 13.21 20.10 11.08
N ASN A 102 13.77 20.65 10.03
CA ASN A 102 13.09 20.73 8.74
C ASN A 102 13.11 19.38 8.02
N VAL A 103 14.28 18.75 8.02
CA VAL A 103 14.49 17.42 7.42
C VAL A 103 15.41 16.62 8.33
N MET A 104 15.13 15.33 8.42
CA MET A 104 15.95 14.35 9.07
C MET A 104 16.29 13.24 8.09
N GLN A 105 17.57 13.00 7.86
CA GLN A 105 18.04 11.99 6.92
C GLN A 105 18.86 10.92 7.62
N LEU A 106 18.60 9.66 7.27
CA LEU A 106 19.40 8.56 7.77
C LEU A 106 20.71 8.46 6.99
N THR A 107 21.83 8.52 7.71
CA THR A 107 23.18 8.37 7.18
C THR A 107 23.90 7.22 7.89
N ASP A 108 25.04 6.78 7.40
CA ASP A 108 25.84 5.70 8.02
C ASP A 108 26.28 6.03 9.46
N LYS A 109 26.29 7.32 9.83
CA LYS A 109 26.71 7.81 11.16
C LYS A 109 25.52 8.01 12.11
N GLY A 110 24.28 7.90 11.62
CA GLY A 110 23.07 8.15 12.38
C GLY A 110 22.10 9.11 11.67
N TRP A 111 21.13 9.60 12.43
CA TRP A 111 20.16 10.57 11.96
C TRP A 111 20.74 11.97 11.86
N MET A 112 20.97 12.45 10.65
CA MET A 112 21.37 13.82 10.39
C MET A 112 20.11 14.71 10.36
N LEU A 113 20.04 15.67 11.25
CA LEU A 113 18.98 16.67 11.33
C LEU A 113 19.49 17.97 10.72
N ASP A 114 18.70 18.56 9.84
CA ASP A 114 18.99 19.88 9.27
C ASP A 114 18.14 20.95 9.94
N GLN A 115 18.79 22.07 10.32
CA GLN A 115 18.19 23.17 11.08
C GLN A 115 17.52 22.68 12.37
N ALA A 116 18.23 21.88 13.15
CA ALA A 116 17.71 21.30 14.38
C ALA A 116 17.58 22.34 15.50
N THR A 117 16.41 22.36 16.11
CA THR A 117 16.11 23.12 17.32
C THR A 117 15.84 22.15 18.46
N ARG A 118 16.52 22.34 19.58
CA ARG A 118 16.30 21.58 20.80
C ARG A 118 15.46 22.37 21.79
N TRP A 119 14.41 21.72 22.28
CA TRP A 119 13.57 22.24 23.36
C TRP A 119 13.91 21.49 24.64
N HIS A 120 14.21 22.24 25.68
CA HIS A 120 14.37 21.70 27.03
C HIS A 120 13.03 21.66 27.76
N THR A 121 12.93 20.80 28.77
CA THR A 121 11.71 20.68 29.60
C THR A 121 11.39 21.98 30.39
N ASP A 122 12.33 22.88 30.52
CA ASP A 122 12.16 24.19 31.12
C ASP A 122 11.67 25.30 30.15
N GLY A 123 11.37 24.92 28.89
CA GLY A 123 10.88 25.83 27.85
C GLY A 123 11.97 26.58 27.09
N ARG A 124 13.25 26.38 27.41
CA ARG A 124 14.37 27.00 26.68
C ARG A 124 14.54 26.35 25.32
N GLN A 125 14.73 27.17 24.30
CA GLN A 125 14.95 26.77 22.91
C GLN A 125 16.41 27.07 22.52
N ILE A 126 17.07 26.08 21.96
CA ILE A 126 18.47 26.22 21.48
C ILE A 126 18.51 25.78 20.03
N ASN A 127 18.93 26.66 19.14
CA ASN A 127 19.19 26.31 17.75
C ASN A 127 20.57 25.64 17.64
N LEU A 128 20.60 24.40 17.16
CA LEU A 128 21.81 23.58 17.09
C LEU A 128 22.40 23.51 15.67
N GLY A 129 21.69 24.07 14.65
CA GLY A 129 22.08 23.91 13.25
C GLY A 129 21.94 22.46 12.78
N SER A 130 22.95 21.93 12.12
CA SER A 130 22.94 20.52 11.68
C SER A 130 23.60 19.64 12.73
N ILE A 131 22.89 18.64 13.21
CA ILE A 131 23.36 17.68 14.23
C ILE A 131 23.13 16.23 13.76
N ILE A 132 23.89 15.31 14.35
CA ILE A 132 23.72 13.88 14.14
C ILE A 132 23.26 13.24 15.45
N LEU A 133 22.11 12.56 15.43
CA LEU A 133 21.64 11.74 16.55
C LEU A 133 21.98 10.27 16.27
N PRO A 134 22.38 9.53 17.33
CA PRO A 134 22.65 8.10 17.18
C PRO A 134 21.36 7.34 16.79
N THR A 135 21.51 6.27 16.03
CA THR A 135 20.42 5.39 15.62
C THR A 135 20.79 3.93 15.81
N GLY A 136 19.79 3.09 16.02
CA GLY A 136 19.88 1.64 15.90
C GLY A 136 19.38 1.09 14.57
N LEU A 137 18.94 1.97 13.66
CA LEU A 137 18.35 1.62 12.37
C LEU A 137 19.40 1.68 11.24
N GLU A 138 19.29 0.78 10.31
CA GLU A 138 20.00 0.82 9.04
C GLU A 138 19.10 1.39 7.92
N ALA A 139 19.70 1.95 6.86
CA ALA A 139 18.96 2.48 5.72
C ALA A 139 18.09 1.41 5.05
N LEU A 140 18.51 0.15 5.12
CA LEU A 140 17.75 -0.99 4.63
C LEU A 140 16.48 -1.23 5.44
N ASP A 141 16.53 -1.02 6.76
CA ASP A 141 15.37 -1.15 7.66
C ASP A 141 14.26 -0.15 7.27
N LEU A 142 14.60 1.09 6.98
CA LEU A 142 13.63 2.09 6.54
C LEU A 142 13.02 1.78 5.17
N ARG A 143 13.83 1.29 4.25
CA ARG A 143 13.35 0.88 2.91
C ARG A 143 12.44 -0.34 2.98
N GLN A 144 12.71 -1.27 3.88
CA GLN A 144 11.90 -2.48 4.09
C GLN A 144 10.68 -2.22 4.99
N SER A 145 10.81 -1.31 5.97
CA SER A 145 9.72 -0.86 6.84
C SER A 145 8.78 0.11 6.14
N GLY A 146 9.16 0.57 4.94
CA GLY A 146 8.32 1.43 4.12
C GLY A 146 6.93 0.81 4.02
N LEU A 147 5.93 1.55 4.48
CA LEU A 147 4.53 1.14 4.42
C LEU A 147 4.23 0.61 3.05
N LEU A 148 4.13 -0.70 2.98
CA LEU A 148 3.64 -1.31 1.76
C LEU A 148 2.23 -0.73 1.53
N PRO A 149 1.90 -0.24 0.33
CA PRO A 149 0.55 0.25 0.04
C PRO A 149 -0.55 -0.72 0.46
N LYS A 150 -0.23 -2.03 0.53
CA LYS A 150 -1.10 -3.12 0.97
C LYS A 150 -1.46 -3.07 2.46
N SER A 151 -0.65 -2.44 3.30
CA SER A 151 -0.87 -2.36 4.75
C SER A 151 -1.74 -1.16 5.14
N ILE A 152 -2.12 -0.30 4.18
CA ILE A 152 -2.97 0.86 4.42
C ILE A 152 -4.40 0.54 3.98
N SER A 153 -5.36 0.76 4.88
CA SER A 153 -6.78 0.62 4.55
C SER A 153 -7.17 1.57 3.42
N ILE A 154 -8.02 1.10 2.50
CA ILE A 154 -8.53 1.90 1.38
C ILE A 154 -9.16 3.22 1.84
N TYR A 155 -9.76 3.26 3.03
CA TYR A 155 -10.37 4.46 3.59
C TYR A 155 -9.36 5.53 4.02
N LEU A 156 -8.17 5.12 4.47
CA LEU A 156 -7.08 6.02 4.86
C LEU A 156 -6.18 6.41 3.69
N LEU A 157 -6.23 5.65 2.59
CA LEU A 157 -5.34 5.81 1.45
C LEU A 157 -5.47 7.20 0.78
N PRO A 158 -6.69 7.77 0.55
CA PRO A 158 -6.81 9.10 -0.05
C PRO A 158 -6.21 10.22 0.82
N SER A 159 -6.46 10.22 2.13
CA SER A 159 -5.91 11.21 3.04
C SER A 159 -4.40 11.09 3.17
N PHE A 160 -3.88 9.87 3.16
CA PHE A 160 -2.46 9.58 3.16
C PHE A 160 -1.77 10.08 1.89
N ILE A 161 -2.35 9.80 0.70
CA ILE A 161 -1.87 10.32 -0.58
C ILE A 161 -1.79 11.85 -0.55
N ALA A 162 -2.87 12.51 -0.10
CA ALA A 162 -2.90 13.97 -0.02
C ALA A 162 -1.85 14.53 0.95
N SER A 163 -1.51 13.82 2.03
CA SER A 163 -0.46 14.22 2.96
C SER A 163 0.92 14.10 2.34
N LEU A 164 1.20 13.01 1.61
CA LEU A 164 2.46 12.84 0.87
C LEU A 164 2.65 13.93 -0.18
N GLU A 165 1.61 14.26 -0.93
CA GLU A 165 1.66 15.27 -1.98
C GLU A 165 1.89 16.67 -1.42
N ARG A 166 1.24 17.02 -0.32
CA ARG A 166 1.50 18.29 0.38
C ARG A 166 2.93 18.39 0.89
N ALA A 167 3.54 17.26 1.23
CA ALA A 167 4.93 17.17 1.63
C ALA A 167 5.93 17.12 0.44
N GLY A 168 5.44 17.15 -0.81
CA GLY A 168 6.28 17.08 -2.00
C GLY A 168 6.84 15.68 -2.30
N ILE A 169 6.27 14.63 -1.70
CA ILE A 169 6.71 13.25 -1.85
C ILE A 169 5.89 12.55 -2.93
N PRO A 170 6.53 11.81 -3.85
CA PRO A 170 5.83 11.05 -4.88
C PRO A 170 4.90 9.99 -4.27
N ALA A 171 3.58 10.20 -4.36
CA ALA A 171 2.56 9.26 -3.88
C ALA A 171 2.14 8.23 -4.93
N ALA A 172 2.93 8.06 -5.96
CA ALA A 172 2.63 7.30 -7.15
C ALA A 172 2.22 5.85 -6.89
N GLN A 173 2.95 5.13 -6.03
CA GLN A 173 2.67 3.73 -5.68
C GLN A 173 1.33 3.58 -4.93
N TYR A 174 1.01 4.54 -4.07
CA TYR A 174 -0.24 4.56 -3.29
C TYR A 174 -1.44 4.88 -4.18
N ARG A 175 -1.30 5.83 -5.11
CA ARG A 175 -2.32 6.12 -6.14
C ARG A 175 -2.59 4.90 -7.02
N PHE A 176 -1.53 4.22 -7.48
CA PHE A 176 -1.67 3.00 -8.27
C PHE A 176 -2.45 1.93 -7.49
N HIS A 177 -2.10 1.72 -6.21
CA HIS A 177 -2.79 0.76 -5.36
C HIS A 177 -4.27 1.12 -5.17
N LEU A 178 -4.60 2.39 -4.95
CA LEU A 178 -5.98 2.88 -4.85
C LEU A 178 -6.77 2.59 -6.12
N TYR A 179 -6.25 2.98 -7.28
CA TYR A 179 -6.92 2.75 -8.57
C TYR A 179 -7.07 1.25 -8.86
N LYS A 180 -6.07 0.45 -8.53
CA LYS A 180 -6.14 -1.01 -8.66
C LYS A 180 -7.26 -1.59 -7.79
N MET A 181 -7.41 -1.14 -6.54
CA MET A 181 -8.51 -1.57 -5.67
C MET A 181 -9.87 -1.18 -6.24
N LEU A 182 -10.01 0.06 -6.71
CA LEU A 182 -11.26 0.54 -7.31
C LEU A 182 -11.63 -0.19 -8.61
N SER A 183 -10.67 -0.75 -9.32
CA SER A 183 -10.93 -1.51 -10.57
C SER A 183 -11.39 -2.95 -10.32
N ILE A 184 -11.24 -3.51 -9.09
CA ILE A 184 -11.60 -4.90 -8.77
C ILE A 184 -13.06 -5.24 -9.07
N PRO A 185 -14.07 -4.43 -8.71
CA PRO A 185 -15.46 -4.77 -9.01
C PRO A 185 -15.72 -4.94 -10.51
N LEU A 186 -15.13 -4.08 -11.34
CA LEU A 186 -15.23 -4.18 -12.79
C LEU A 186 -14.51 -5.42 -13.32
N LEU A 187 -13.33 -5.74 -12.79
CA LEU A 187 -12.60 -6.96 -13.14
C LEU A 187 -13.40 -8.23 -12.83
N MET A 188 -14.06 -8.27 -11.67
CA MET A 188 -14.93 -9.39 -11.27
C MET A 188 -16.08 -9.59 -12.25
N VAL A 189 -16.72 -8.51 -12.70
CA VAL A 189 -17.75 -8.56 -13.73
C VAL A 189 -17.18 -9.13 -15.04
N GLY A 190 -16.04 -8.63 -15.50
CA GLY A 190 -15.40 -9.09 -16.73
C GLY A 190 -15.04 -10.58 -16.70
N ILE A 191 -14.45 -11.05 -15.59
CA ILE A 191 -14.13 -12.47 -15.39
C ILE A 191 -15.41 -13.31 -15.41
N THR A 192 -16.49 -12.84 -14.79
CA THR A 192 -17.79 -13.56 -14.77
C THR A 192 -18.38 -13.68 -16.16
N MET A 193 -18.29 -12.62 -17.00
CA MET A 193 -18.73 -12.68 -18.41
C MET A 193 -17.95 -13.74 -19.20
N LEU A 194 -16.63 -13.77 -19.04
CA LEU A 194 -15.78 -14.78 -19.72
C LEU A 194 -16.06 -16.19 -19.23
N ALA A 195 -16.24 -16.38 -17.93
CA ALA A 195 -16.60 -17.67 -17.33
C ALA A 195 -17.97 -18.16 -17.81
N ALA A 196 -18.95 -17.25 -17.90
CA ALA A 196 -20.28 -17.58 -18.44
C ALA A 196 -20.21 -18.13 -19.87
N ARG A 197 -19.42 -17.48 -20.75
CA ARG A 197 -19.21 -17.97 -22.11
C ARG A 197 -18.59 -19.35 -22.15
N ILE A 198 -17.56 -19.60 -21.36
CA ILE A 198 -16.90 -20.92 -21.29
C ILE A 198 -17.90 -22.00 -20.83
N THR A 199 -18.75 -21.66 -19.87
CA THR A 199 -19.77 -22.60 -19.35
C THR A 199 -20.85 -22.88 -20.37
N LEU A 200 -21.42 -21.85 -21.00
CA LEU A 200 -22.51 -22.00 -21.97
C LEU A 200 -22.10 -22.85 -23.19
N THR A 201 -20.88 -22.73 -23.68
CA THR A 201 -20.40 -23.50 -24.83
C THR A 201 -20.08 -24.95 -24.53
N ASN A 202 -19.87 -25.32 -23.27
CA ASN A 202 -19.42 -26.66 -22.91
C ASN A 202 -20.49 -27.53 -22.22
N THR A 203 -21.66 -26.95 -21.88
CA THR A 203 -22.75 -27.68 -21.17
C THR A 203 -23.37 -28.81 -22.02
N LEU A 204 -23.28 -28.75 -23.34
CA LEU A 204 -23.98 -29.69 -24.22
C LEU A 204 -23.21 -30.97 -24.55
N ARG A 205 -21.89 -31.07 -24.37
CA ARG A 205 -21.09 -32.29 -24.72
C ARG A 205 -19.72 -32.38 -24.00
N GLY A 206 -19.50 -31.68 -22.86
CA GLY A 206 -18.15 -31.42 -22.42
C GLY A 206 -17.61 -32.28 -21.28
N ASN A 207 -16.40 -32.75 -21.42
CA ASN A 207 -15.58 -33.30 -20.35
C ASN A 207 -15.28 -32.18 -19.33
N ARG A 208 -15.71 -32.37 -18.08
CA ARG A 208 -15.52 -31.41 -16.97
C ARG A 208 -14.07 -30.98 -16.79
N SER A 209 -13.11 -31.88 -17.07
CA SER A 209 -11.68 -31.56 -17.00
C SER A 209 -11.26 -30.50 -18.02
N ARG A 210 -11.80 -30.48 -19.22
CA ARG A 210 -11.51 -29.48 -20.25
C ARG A 210 -12.05 -28.10 -19.87
N LEU A 211 -13.23 -28.07 -19.23
CA LEU A 211 -13.83 -26.84 -18.72
C LEU A 211 -12.91 -26.20 -17.66
N PHE A 212 -12.50 -27.02 -16.69
CA PHE A 212 -11.59 -26.58 -15.64
C PHE A 212 -10.25 -26.08 -16.21
N LEU A 213 -9.66 -26.82 -17.15
CA LEU A 213 -8.39 -26.43 -17.77
C LEU A 213 -8.49 -25.09 -18.53
N ARG A 214 -9.58 -24.87 -19.26
CA ARG A 214 -9.81 -23.57 -19.96
C ARG A 214 -9.97 -22.42 -18.98
N GLY A 215 -10.72 -22.61 -17.90
CA GLY A 215 -10.87 -21.61 -16.85
C GLY A 215 -9.54 -21.29 -16.16
N ALA A 216 -8.76 -22.32 -15.83
CA ALA A 216 -7.43 -22.16 -15.22
C ALA A 216 -6.46 -21.42 -16.16
N LEU A 217 -6.43 -21.79 -17.45
CA LEU A 217 -5.58 -21.11 -18.44
C LEU A 217 -5.97 -19.64 -18.60
N LEU A 218 -7.27 -19.35 -18.69
CA LEU A 218 -7.76 -17.98 -18.76
C LEU A 218 -7.35 -17.15 -17.54
N SER A 219 -7.46 -17.74 -16.34
CA SER A 219 -7.05 -17.06 -15.10
C SER A 219 -5.56 -16.73 -15.09
N ILE A 220 -4.73 -17.64 -15.58
CA ILE A 220 -3.27 -17.42 -15.70
C ILE A 220 -2.98 -16.27 -16.68
N VAL A 221 -3.65 -16.24 -17.84
CA VAL A 221 -3.47 -15.16 -18.83
C VAL A 221 -3.87 -13.81 -18.23
N ILE A 222 -5.02 -13.72 -17.57
CA ILE A 222 -5.48 -12.49 -16.90
C ILE A 222 -4.49 -12.07 -15.81
N PHE A 223 -3.98 -13.03 -15.03
CA PHE A 223 -2.99 -12.75 -13.97
C PHE A 223 -1.69 -12.18 -14.56
N ILE A 224 -1.12 -12.83 -15.58
CA ILE A 224 0.12 -12.38 -16.25
C ILE A 224 -0.11 -11.00 -16.85
N PHE A 225 -1.22 -10.76 -17.53
CA PHE A 225 -1.56 -9.47 -18.10
C PHE A 225 -1.67 -8.37 -17.03
N SER A 226 -2.35 -8.67 -15.93
CA SER A 226 -2.48 -7.73 -14.79
C SER A 226 -1.14 -7.44 -14.15
N TYR A 227 -0.27 -8.44 -14.00
CA TYR A 227 1.07 -8.27 -13.46
C TYR A 227 1.94 -7.41 -14.39
N PHE A 228 1.88 -7.66 -15.70
CA PHE A 228 2.60 -6.87 -16.69
C PHE A 228 2.19 -5.39 -16.66
N MET A 229 0.88 -5.10 -16.59
CA MET A 229 0.38 -3.73 -16.43
C MET A 229 0.83 -3.09 -15.12
N GLN A 230 0.91 -3.87 -14.04
CA GLN A 230 1.45 -3.38 -12.77
C GLN A 230 2.92 -2.97 -12.89
N VAL A 231 3.75 -3.77 -13.55
CA VAL A 231 5.18 -3.46 -13.78
C VAL A 231 5.35 -2.21 -14.64
N LEU A 232 4.56 -2.06 -15.70
CA LEU A 232 4.59 -0.86 -16.55
C LEU A 232 4.14 0.40 -15.80
N GLY A 233 3.10 0.29 -14.96
CA GLY A 233 2.64 1.40 -14.14
C GLY A 233 3.64 1.81 -13.06
N SER A 234 4.27 0.83 -12.39
CA SER A 234 5.28 1.12 -11.37
C SER A 234 6.57 1.73 -11.92
N SER A 235 6.92 1.43 -13.18
CA SER A 235 8.07 2.02 -13.87
C SER A 235 7.79 3.40 -14.48
N MET A 236 6.64 4.01 -14.19
CA MET A 236 6.21 5.32 -14.70
C MET A 236 6.21 5.48 -16.24
N ARG A 237 6.28 4.37 -16.99
CA ARG A 237 6.25 4.39 -18.46
C ARG A 237 4.86 4.73 -19.03
N ILE A 238 3.82 4.43 -18.25
CA ILE A 238 2.42 4.78 -18.58
C ILE A 238 1.75 5.42 -17.36
N PRO A 239 0.73 6.26 -17.56
CA PRO A 239 -0.03 6.83 -16.44
C PRO A 239 -0.57 5.73 -15.54
N MET A 240 -0.42 5.89 -14.23
CA MET A 240 -0.79 4.88 -13.25
C MET A 240 -2.27 4.54 -13.23
N SER A 241 -3.12 5.53 -13.51
CA SER A 241 -4.56 5.31 -13.69
C SER A 241 -4.82 4.34 -14.84
N VAL A 242 -4.17 4.55 -15.98
CA VAL A 242 -4.30 3.68 -17.16
C VAL A 242 -3.83 2.26 -16.80
N ALA A 243 -2.62 2.13 -16.22
CA ALA A 243 -2.08 0.83 -15.83
C ALA A 243 -3.00 0.04 -14.89
N ALA A 244 -3.63 0.73 -13.94
CA ALA A 244 -4.49 0.10 -12.95
C ALA A 244 -5.86 -0.32 -13.50
N TRP A 245 -6.45 0.48 -14.40
CA TRP A 245 -7.78 0.21 -14.95
C TRP A 245 -7.76 -0.68 -16.20
N THR A 246 -6.66 -0.71 -16.96
CA THR A 246 -6.55 -1.48 -18.21
C THR A 246 -6.92 -2.95 -18.07
N PRO A 247 -6.46 -3.71 -17.07
CA PRO A 247 -6.84 -5.12 -16.95
C PRO A 247 -8.35 -5.31 -16.78
N ALA A 248 -8.98 -4.50 -15.95
CA ALA A 248 -10.41 -4.59 -15.69
C ALA A 248 -11.23 -4.19 -16.92
N THR A 249 -10.88 -3.11 -17.59
CA THR A 249 -11.58 -2.64 -18.79
C THR A 249 -11.43 -3.59 -19.96
N VAL A 250 -10.20 -4.07 -20.24
CA VAL A 250 -9.94 -5.00 -21.35
C VAL A 250 -10.67 -6.33 -21.14
N VAL A 251 -10.59 -6.91 -19.95
CA VAL A 251 -11.25 -8.18 -19.62
C VAL A 251 -12.78 -8.02 -19.72
N SER A 252 -13.34 -6.91 -19.23
CA SER A 252 -14.78 -6.65 -19.30
C SER A 252 -15.26 -6.40 -20.74
N LEU A 253 -14.51 -5.67 -21.55
CA LEU A 253 -14.84 -5.44 -22.96
C LEU A 253 -14.78 -6.73 -23.77
N ILE A 254 -13.74 -7.53 -23.61
CA ILE A 254 -13.63 -8.84 -24.27
C ILE A 254 -14.80 -9.73 -23.85
N GLY A 255 -15.09 -9.79 -22.54
CA GLY A 255 -16.22 -10.56 -22.01
C GLY A 255 -17.55 -10.11 -22.59
N ALA A 256 -17.81 -8.81 -22.67
CA ALA A 256 -19.02 -8.25 -23.24
C ALA A 256 -19.17 -8.55 -24.74
N ILE A 257 -18.11 -8.38 -25.53
CA ILE A 257 -18.10 -8.64 -26.99
C ILE A 257 -18.37 -10.14 -27.25
N ILE A 258 -17.71 -11.03 -26.52
CA ILE A 258 -17.87 -12.47 -26.69
C ILE A 258 -19.30 -12.90 -26.29
N LEU A 259 -19.85 -12.31 -25.24
CA LEU A 259 -21.20 -12.61 -24.77
C LEU A 259 -22.27 -12.08 -25.73
N ALA A 260 -22.09 -10.87 -26.29
CA ALA A 260 -23.00 -10.30 -27.29
C ALA A 260 -23.10 -11.18 -28.54
N ARG A 261 -21.97 -11.67 -29.04
CA ARG A 261 -21.96 -12.60 -30.20
C ARG A 261 -22.64 -13.93 -29.93
N THR A 262 -22.82 -14.29 -28.67
CA THR A 262 -23.52 -15.52 -28.29
C THR A 262 -25.04 -15.36 -28.30
N ASP A 263 -25.53 -14.14 -28.22
CA ASP A 263 -26.95 -13.81 -28.24
C ASP A 263 -27.51 -13.79 -29.68
N GLU A 264 -26.64 -13.60 -30.68
CA GLU A 264 -26.97 -13.51 -32.09
C GLU A 264 -26.92 -14.88 -32.82
N SER A 265 -26.39 -15.91 -32.18
CA SER A 265 -26.23 -17.28 -32.73
C SER A 265 -27.17 -18.28 -32.07
#